data_830160140cc29c007d1eca5c39654920
#
_entry.id   830160140cc29c007d1eca5c39654920
#
_cell.length_a   1.000
_cell.length_b   1.000
_cell.length_c   1.000
_cell.angle_alpha   90.00
_cell.angle_beta   90.00
_cell.angle_gamma   90.00
#
_symmetry.space_group_name_H-M   'P 1'
#
loop_
_entity.id
_entity.type
_entity.pdbx_description
1 polymer ?
#
loop_
_entity_poly.entity_id
_entity_poly.type
_entity_poly.pdbx_seq_one_letter_code
_entity_poly.pdbx_strand_id
1 'polypeptide(L)'
;MFYLFNGVKPVLGLFLFSLILTSQAANATEQSLKVVYPRTNHKTSADRIFFIGTAPSTGQVFINGKLIQRSSAGHFAPSLPLQIGENNFTFRYQNQELLIKVTRVGLQPEIPQGVAAFAPNSLTPAVDIARLPGETVCFSAVAPPSSNVSVKLGNQTVSLSPQPQTALLPDNKAALTGRNQPITASSSHTYSGCTTVGSNLSFKTPLYRNNISNTVTPDTPTLIDLGKPEFQLTLNGKTITTTGTGKITVLPTNQLQVAEVTSDAGVARTGPSTDFSRLTPLPKGTRVSITGRDGDWLRLDYGAWINGKETRIIPGAVAPSTIIRSVGYRNLPGKTEIVFPLQAPVPVSVVQGDKSLVLTLYNTTAQTDTFRTDDNPIISRLDWQQVNPNQVQYTFNLKKNQQWGYKLRYEGTSLILTMRHPPIKNGRKPLSGVKVLLDPGHGGAESGASGPEGTLEKDVNLVISRLIRDDLIKRGATVVMTRDSDVELSLVDRQKIIDNSEPTIALSIHHNSLPDNGDAENIKGFGTFWYNTQAHDLALFLHNYVVKKLNRPSYGVFWNNLALTRPASSPSVLLELGFMSNPNEIQLIVDPSDQKKMAQTITDGIVEWFNKTRKY
;
A
#
# COMPACT_ATOMS: atom_id res chain seq x y z
N MET A 1 -1.98 -47.71 59.55
CA MET A 1 -1.25 -47.87 60.83
C MET A 1 -1.53 -46.64 61.65
N PHE A 2 -2.16 -46.93 62.77
CA PHE A 2 -2.72 -46.00 63.81
C PHE A 2 -1.70 -45.04 64.41
N TYR A 3 -2.19 -43.91 64.85
CA TYR A 3 -2.25 -43.27 66.18
C TYR A 3 -2.50 -41.74 65.99
N LEU A 4 -3.64 -41.17 66.34
CA LEU A 4 -4.35 -40.90 67.59
C LEU A 4 -3.74 -39.79 68.50
N PHE A 5 -4.60 -38.75 68.70
CA PHE A 5 -4.86 -37.90 69.88
C PHE A 5 -3.87 -36.84 70.37
N ASN A 6 -4.31 -35.60 70.51
CA ASN A 6 -4.98 -34.87 71.57
C ASN A 6 -5.03 -33.36 71.25
N GLY A 7 -5.99 -32.65 71.26
CA GLY A 7 -7.04 -32.16 72.14
C GLY A 7 -6.60 -31.02 73.08
N VAL A 8 -6.87 -29.72 72.73
CA VAL A 8 -6.96 -28.63 73.71
C VAL A 8 -8.10 -27.67 73.34
N LYS A 9 -8.95 -27.37 74.27
CA LYS A 9 -10.16 -26.55 74.24
C LYS A 9 -9.91 -25.05 74.06
N PRO A 10 -10.93 -24.25 73.67
CA PRO A 10 -10.79 -22.86 73.32
C PRO A 10 -10.83 -21.88 74.45
N VAL A 11 -10.03 -20.83 74.39
CA VAL A 11 -10.18 -19.64 75.22
C VAL A 11 -10.83 -18.54 74.39
N LEU A 12 -12.00 -18.11 74.77
CA LEU A 12 -12.78 -17.03 74.19
C LEU A 12 -12.14 -15.69 74.57
N GLY A 13 -11.43 -15.06 73.64
CA GLY A 13 -10.93 -13.69 73.82
C GLY A 13 -11.72 -12.76 72.89
N LEU A 14 -12.59 -11.93 73.45
CA LEU A 14 -13.27 -10.85 72.75
C LEU A 14 -12.23 -9.76 72.43
N PHE A 15 -11.87 -9.67 71.14
CA PHE A 15 -11.18 -8.50 70.60
C PHE A 15 -12.19 -7.61 69.87
N LEU A 16 -12.51 -6.45 70.44
CA LEU A 16 -13.17 -5.36 69.75
C LEU A 16 -12.23 -4.85 68.65
N PHE A 17 -12.52 -5.18 67.37
CA PHE A 17 -11.89 -4.55 66.24
C PHE A 17 -12.66 -3.28 65.87
N SER A 18 -12.10 -2.11 66.23
CA SER A 18 -12.54 -0.81 65.75
C SER A 18 -12.25 -0.76 64.22
N LEU A 19 -13.27 -0.85 63.40
CA LEU A 19 -13.17 -0.55 61.96
C LEU A 19 -12.91 0.95 61.79
N ILE A 20 -11.65 1.33 61.62
CA ILE A 20 -11.30 2.62 61.04
C ILE A 20 -11.56 2.49 59.53
N LEU A 21 -12.69 2.99 59.07
CA LEU A 21 -12.96 3.26 57.65
C LEU A 21 -12.03 4.40 57.20
N THR A 22 -10.83 4.07 56.76
CA THR A 22 -10.05 5.00 55.93
C THR A 22 -10.73 5.04 54.56
N SER A 23 -11.48 6.09 54.31
CA SER A 23 -11.87 6.46 52.97
C SER A 23 -10.58 6.70 52.17
N GLN A 24 -10.15 5.72 51.37
CA GLN A 24 -9.22 6.00 50.28
C GLN A 24 -9.97 6.94 49.32
N ALA A 25 -9.69 8.22 49.45
CA ALA A 25 -9.96 9.16 48.38
C ALA A 25 -9.21 8.62 47.14
N ALA A 26 -9.95 8.11 46.17
CA ALA A 26 -9.41 7.87 44.87
C ALA A 26 -8.79 9.20 44.42
N ASN A 27 -7.47 9.26 44.36
CA ASN A 27 -6.77 10.34 43.71
C ASN A 27 -7.22 10.28 42.23
N ALA A 28 -8.27 11.00 41.88
CA ALA A 28 -8.54 11.39 40.52
C ALA A 28 -7.27 12.13 40.08
N THR A 29 -6.46 11.52 39.25
CA THR A 29 -5.36 12.19 38.58
C THR A 29 -5.97 13.39 37.88
N GLU A 30 -5.66 14.59 38.42
CA GLU A 30 -6.13 15.86 37.81
C GLU A 30 -5.70 15.85 36.35
N GLN A 31 -6.66 15.75 35.45
CA GLN A 31 -6.38 15.77 34.01
C GLN A 31 -5.66 17.08 33.70
N SER A 32 -4.40 17.01 33.31
CA SER A 32 -3.61 18.18 32.94
C SER A 32 -3.76 18.49 31.46
N LEU A 33 -3.46 19.72 31.06
CA LEU A 33 -3.32 20.08 29.64
C LEU A 33 -2.28 19.19 28.98
N LYS A 34 -2.67 18.50 27.92
CA LYS A 34 -1.81 17.59 27.15
C LYS A 34 -2.00 17.81 25.67
N VAL A 35 -0.90 17.84 24.90
CA VAL A 35 -0.90 17.79 23.44
C VAL A 35 -0.13 16.55 23.02
N VAL A 36 -0.77 15.62 22.34
CA VAL A 36 -0.17 14.34 21.90
C VAL A 36 0.35 14.40 20.49
N TYR A 37 -0.20 15.30 19.65
CA TYR A 37 0.24 15.55 18.30
C TYR A 37 0.10 17.04 17.95
N PRO A 38 1.08 17.62 17.19
CA PRO A 38 2.39 17.05 16.96
C PRO A 38 3.24 17.03 18.22
N ARG A 39 4.28 16.20 18.24
CA ARG A 39 5.32 16.31 19.27
C ARG A 39 6.10 17.61 19.05
N THR A 40 6.64 18.20 20.11
CA THR A 40 7.51 19.39 19.94
C THR A 40 8.70 19.08 19.03
N ASN A 41 9.17 20.08 18.27
CA ASN A 41 10.21 19.99 17.22
C ASN A 41 9.80 19.13 16.00
N HIS A 42 8.49 18.97 15.75
CA HIS A 42 7.98 18.34 14.54
C HIS A 42 8.41 19.11 13.28
N LYS A 43 8.78 18.38 12.22
CA LYS A 43 9.14 18.97 10.92
C LYS A 43 8.13 18.53 9.88
N THR A 44 7.62 19.46 9.09
CA THR A 44 6.66 19.20 8.02
C THR A 44 6.87 20.13 6.84
N SER A 45 6.47 19.71 5.64
CA SER A 45 6.36 20.57 4.47
C SER A 45 4.94 21.15 4.29
N ALA A 46 3.99 20.72 5.11
CA ALA A 46 2.60 21.16 5.07
C ALA A 46 2.49 22.66 5.38
N ASP A 47 1.51 23.31 4.76
CA ASP A 47 1.21 24.74 4.98
C ASP A 47 0.35 24.99 6.24
N ARG A 48 -0.16 23.93 6.83
CA ARG A 48 -0.95 23.91 8.06
C ARG A 48 -0.59 22.69 8.89
N ILE A 49 -0.93 22.71 10.17
CA ILE A 49 -0.84 21.55 11.06
C ILE A 49 -2.03 21.52 12.00
N PHE A 50 -2.58 20.34 12.25
CA PHE A 50 -3.56 20.18 13.32
C PHE A 50 -2.89 19.70 14.61
N PHE A 51 -3.53 19.98 15.74
CA PHE A 51 -3.08 19.57 17.06
C PHE A 51 -4.10 18.61 17.67
N ILE A 52 -3.65 17.52 18.26
CA ILE A 52 -4.52 16.65 19.06
C ILE A 52 -4.14 16.81 20.52
N GLY A 53 -5.11 17.20 21.34
CA GLY A 53 -4.87 17.36 22.76
C GLY A 53 -6.14 17.26 23.60
N THR A 54 -5.94 17.34 24.90
CA THR A 54 -7.00 17.28 25.89
C THR A 54 -6.66 18.18 27.07
N ALA A 55 -7.69 18.66 27.78
CA ALA A 55 -7.63 19.30 29.08
C ALA A 55 -8.90 18.93 29.84
N PRO A 56 -9.00 19.17 31.16
CA PRO A 56 -10.24 18.92 31.90
C PRO A 56 -11.46 19.48 31.17
N SER A 57 -12.59 18.78 31.24
CA SER A 57 -13.82 19.15 30.48
C SER A 57 -14.35 20.55 30.81
N THR A 58 -14.03 21.07 31.99
CA THR A 58 -14.36 22.44 32.46
C THR A 58 -13.27 23.44 32.06
N GLY A 59 -13.56 24.74 32.06
CA GLY A 59 -12.61 25.79 31.76
C GLY A 59 -12.34 25.98 30.25
N GLN A 60 -11.40 26.83 29.88
CA GLN A 60 -11.08 27.24 28.53
C GLN A 60 -9.62 26.93 28.17
N VAL A 61 -9.37 26.51 26.92
CA VAL A 61 -8.03 26.34 26.37
C VAL A 61 -7.77 27.40 25.33
N PHE A 62 -6.59 27.99 25.38
CA PHE A 62 -6.14 29.02 24.41
C PHE A 62 -4.88 28.53 23.69
N ILE A 63 -4.75 28.89 22.40
CA ILE A 63 -3.51 28.77 21.63
C ILE A 63 -3.09 30.15 21.16
N ASN A 64 -1.90 30.59 21.54
CA ASN A 64 -1.38 31.93 21.25
C ASN A 64 -2.40 33.03 21.62
N GLY A 65 -3.09 32.88 22.76
CA GLY A 65 -4.09 33.80 23.25
C GLY A 65 -5.49 33.67 22.62
N LYS A 66 -5.67 32.82 21.59
CA LYS A 66 -6.96 32.60 20.94
C LYS A 66 -7.66 31.39 21.54
N LEU A 67 -8.94 31.58 21.93
CA LEU A 67 -9.79 30.49 22.43
C LEU A 67 -10.03 29.44 21.35
N ILE A 68 -9.95 28.15 21.71
CA ILE A 68 -10.22 27.02 20.82
C ILE A 68 -11.48 26.25 21.23
N GLN A 69 -12.11 25.58 20.26
CA GLN A 69 -13.25 24.69 20.49
C GLN A 69 -12.78 23.37 21.08
N ARG A 70 -13.63 22.75 21.92
CA ARG A 70 -13.39 21.47 22.55
C ARG A 70 -14.64 20.61 22.56
N SER A 71 -14.46 19.30 22.58
CA SER A 71 -15.57 18.36 22.82
C SER A 71 -16.06 18.42 24.27
N SER A 72 -17.16 17.75 24.57
CA SER A 72 -17.70 17.64 25.94
C SER A 72 -16.73 16.94 26.91
N ALA A 73 -15.85 16.09 26.44
CA ALA A 73 -14.79 15.43 27.22
C ALA A 73 -13.52 16.31 27.39
N GLY A 74 -13.46 17.48 26.75
CA GLY A 74 -12.31 18.37 26.83
C GLY A 74 -11.27 18.20 25.74
N HIS A 75 -11.50 17.32 24.77
CA HIS A 75 -10.61 17.08 23.64
C HIS A 75 -10.69 18.19 22.60
N PHE A 76 -9.58 18.44 21.88
CA PHE A 76 -9.50 19.46 20.85
C PHE A 76 -8.57 19.01 19.70
N ALA A 77 -8.85 19.52 18.47
CA ALA A 77 -8.04 19.23 17.31
C ALA A 77 -7.97 20.41 16.30
N PRO A 78 -7.64 21.65 16.73
CA PRO A 78 -7.59 22.81 15.85
C PRO A 78 -6.48 22.68 14.80
N SER A 79 -6.76 23.16 13.57
CA SER A 79 -5.78 23.24 12.49
C SER A 79 -5.31 24.68 12.29
N LEU A 80 -3.99 24.90 12.38
CA LEU A 80 -3.37 26.23 12.32
C LEU A 80 -2.40 26.35 11.14
N PRO A 81 -2.28 27.55 10.50
CA PRO A 81 -1.34 27.78 9.42
C PRO A 81 0.09 27.80 9.90
N LEU A 82 1.04 27.40 9.02
CA LEU A 82 2.47 27.41 9.24
C LEU A 82 3.19 28.36 8.29
N GLN A 83 4.08 29.17 8.83
CA GLN A 83 5.06 29.96 8.08
C GLN A 83 6.31 29.10 7.83
N ILE A 84 7.04 29.34 6.73
CA ILE A 84 8.36 28.71 6.50
C ILE A 84 9.29 29.05 7.67
N GLY A 85 9.99 28.03 8.19
CA GLY A 85 10.83 28.14 9.37
C GLY A 85 10.13 27.67 10.66
N GLU A 86 10.64 28.13 11.81
CA GLU A 86 10.12 27.75 13.12
C GLU A 86 8.81 28.48 13.45
N ASN A 87 7.80 27.72 13.90
CA ASN A 87 6.50 28.21 14.37
C ASN A 87 6.34 27.76 15.82
N ASN A 88 5.95 28.69 16.69
CA ASN A 88 5.78 28.47 18.13
C ASN A 88 4.31 28.59 18.52
N PHE A 89 3.77 27.54 19.17
CA PHE A 89 2.38 27.47 19.62
C PHE A 89 2.35 27.29 21.13
N THR A 90 1.87 28.32 21.84
CA THR A 90 1.71 28.31 23.29
C THR A 90 0.28 27.94 23.63
N PHE A 91 0.10 26.76 24.20
CA PHE A 91 -1.17 26.27 24.73
C PHE A 91 -1.29 26.69 26.19
N ARG A 92 -2.44 27.24 26.57
CA ARG A 92 -2.70 27.66 27.95
C ARG A 92 -4.07 27.15 28.41
N TYR A 93 -4.06 26.54 29.61
CA TYR A 93 -5.24 26.15 30.34
C TYR A 93 -5.03 26.54 31.80
N GLN A 94 -5.85 27.49 32.31
CA GLN A 94 -5.65 28.08 33.66
C GLN A 94 -4.19 28.54 33.84
N ASN A 95 -3.49 27.99 34.84
CA ASN A 95 -2.09 28.30 35.16
C ASN A 95 -1.08 27.37 34.43
N GLN A 96 -1.57 26.43 33.62
CA GLN A 96 -0.71 25.51 32.85
C GLN A 96 -0.40 26.11 31.49
N GLU A 97 0.86 26.04 31.10
CA GLU A 97 1.33 26.46 29.78
C GLU A 97 2.21 25.39 29.15
N LEU A 98 2.00 25.12 27.85
CA LEU A 98 2.74 24.14 27.06
C LEU A 98 3.15 24.75 25.73
N LEU A 99 4.46 24.75 25.43
CA LEU A 99 5.00 25.24 24.18
C LEU A 99 5.27 24.08 23.20
N ILE A 100 4.67 24.14 22.02
CA ILE A 100 4.90 23.22 20.91
C ILE A 100 5.59 23.96 19.77
N LYS A 101 6.76 23.47 19.35
CA LYS A 101 7.53 24.00 18.24
C LYS A 101 7.34 23.14 17.00
N VAL A 102 7.04 23.75 15.86
CA VAL A 102 6.88 23.10 14.57
C VAL A 102 7.70 23.83 13.52
N THR A 103 8.53 23.11 12.78
CA THR A 103 9.32 23.69 11.69
C THR A 103 8.71 23.32 10.36
N ARG A 104 8.26 24.34 9.59
CA ARG A 104 7.88 24.13 8.19
C ARG A 104 9.09 24.23 7.31
N VAL A 105 9.39 23.16 6.56
CA VAL A 105 10.45 23.13 5.54
C VAL A 105 9.87 23.44 4.16
N GLY A 106 10.64 24.14 3.31
CA GLY A 106 10.25 24.38 1.92
C GLY A 106 10.21 23.09 1.10
N LEU A 107 9.31 23.02 0.12
CA LEU A 107 9.18 21.87 -0.79
C LEU A 107 10.33 21.77 -1.82
N GLN A 108 11.12 22.84 -1.98
CA GLN A 108 12.19 22.91 -2.97
C GLN A 108 13.56 23.04 -2.28
N PRO A 109 14.63 22.45 -2.86
CA PRO A 109 15.99 22.71 -2.42
C PRO A 109 16.29 24.21 -2.52
N GLU A 110 16.87 24.80 -1.49
CA GLU A 110 17.30 26.20 -1.53
C GLU A 110 18.40 26.37 -2.58
N ILE A 111 18.15 27.25 -3.54
CA ILE A 111 19.15 27.65 -4.55
C ILE A 111 19.76 28.93 -4.07
N PRO A 112 21.11 29.03 -3.96
CA PRO A 112 21.75 30.29 -3.67
C PRO A 112 21.46 31.31 -4.78
N GLN A 113 20.77 32.40 -4.47
CA GLN A 113 20.46 33.43 -5.45
C GLN A 113 21.75 34.11 -5.95
N GLY A 114 21.88 34.27 -7.28
CA GLY A 114 23.00 34.97 -7.90
C GLY A 114 24.32 34.21 -7.94
N VAL A 115 24.38 33.00 -7.40
CA VAL A 115 25.58 32.14 -7.42
C VAL A 115 25.42 31.06 -8.50
N ALA A 116 26.43 30.91 -9.37
CA ALA A 116 26.43 29.80 -10.32
C ALA A 116 26.61 28.47 -9.56
N ALA A 117 25.52 27.77 -9.30
CA ALA A 117 25.49 26.49 -8.61
C ALA A 117 24.24 25.69 -9.01
N PHE A 118 24.34 24.36 -9.00
CA PHE A 118 23.19 23.48 -9.06
C PHE A 118 22.64 23.24 -7.66
N ALA A 119 21.33 23.11 -7.54
CA ALA A 119 20.71 22.71 -6.28
C ALA A 119 21.17 21.29 -5.88
N PRO A 120 21.41 21.02 -4.60
CA PRO A 120 21.81 19.69 -4.13
C PRO A 120 20.82 18.62 -4.59
N ASN A 121 21.32 17.46 -5.04
CA ASN A 121 20.53 16.29 -5.47
C ASN A 121 19.50 16.56 -6.59
N SER A 122 19.69 17.62 -7.39
CA SER A 122 18.75 17.99 -8.46
C SER A 122 19.11 17.45 -9.84
N LEU A 123 20.29 16.87 -10.01
CA LEU A 123 20.76 16.35 -11.29
C LEU A 123 20.15 14.96 -11.56
N THR A 124 19.51 14.80 -12.73
CA THR A 124 18.95 13.50 -13.15
C THR A 124 19.52 13.05 -14.49
N PRO A 125 19.70 11.72 -14.69
CA PRO A 125 19.33 10.62 -13.81
C PRO A 125 20.19 10.56 -12.54
N ALA A 126 19.54 10.39 -11.39
CA ALA A 126 20.21 10.31 -10.09
C ALA A 126 20.76 8.89 -9.79
N VAL A 127 20.28 7.89 -10.50
CA VAL A 127 20.66 6.47 -10.40
C VAL A 127 21.15 5.96 -11.73
N ASP A 128 21.89 4.85 -11.72
CA ASP A 128 22.33 4.19 -12.95
C ASP A 128 21.12 3.72 -13.77
N ILE A 129 21.14 4.01 -15.08
CA ILE A 129 20.07 3.62 -15.99
C ILE A 129 20.62 2.81 -17.17
N ALA A 130 19.79 1.90 -17.68
CA ALA A 130 20.06 1.20 -18.92
C ALA A 130 18.86 1.29 -19.86
N ARG A 131 19.11 1.54 -21.15
CA ARG A 131 18.08 1.72 -22.19
C ARG A 131 18.43 0.89 -23.42
N LEU A 132 17.41 0.59 -24.23
CA LEU A 132 17.63 0.01 -25.57
C LEU A 132 18.14 1.09 -26.54
N PRO A 133 18.83 0.72 -27.62
CA PRO A 133 19.22 1.67 -28.67
C PRO A 133 18.01 2.39 -29.26
N GLY A 134 18.13 3.70 -29.48
CA GLY A 134 17.06 4.55 -30.01
C GLY A 134 16.05 5.02 -28.94
N GLU A 135 16.15 4.58 -27.70
CA GLU A 135 15.32 5.12 -26.62
C GLU A 135 15.79 6.49 -26.15
N THR A 136 14.84 7.28 -25.64
CA THR A 136 15.09 8.62 -25.13
C THR A 136 15.59 8.57 -23.70
N VAL A 137 16.63 9.35 -23.40
CA VAL A 137 17.10 9.67 -22.07
C VAL A 137 16.93 11.17 -21.83
N CYS A 138 16.28 11.51 -20.73
CA CYS A 138 16.06 12.89 -20.33
C CYS A 138 16.93 13.26 -19.13
N PHE A 139 17.41 14.50 -19.15
CA PHE A 139 18.22 15.11 -18.11
C PHE A 139 17.45 16.27 -17.49
N SER A 140 17.61 16.48 -16.20
CA SER A 140 17.14 17.68 -15.53
C SER A 140 18.14 18.18 -14.49
N ALA A 141 18.07 19.48 -14.22
CA ALA A 141 18.83 20.15 -13.19
C ALA A 141 18.03 21.33 -12.64
N VAL A 142 18.22 21.66 -11.36
CA VAL A 142 17.69 22.87 -10.77
C VAL A 142 18.83 23.86 -10.63
N ALA A 143 18.68 25.05 -11.23
CA ALA A 143 19.71 26.06 -11.31
C ALA A 143 19.10 27.48 -11.18
N PRO A 144 19.89 28.56 -10.89
CA PRO A 144 19.38 29.90 -10.81
C PRO A 144 18.69 30.36 -12.11
N PRO A 145 17.74 31.30 -12.05
CA PRO A 145 17.12 31.89 -13.22
C PRO A 145 18.14 32.44 -14.20
N SER A 146 17.80 32.45 -15.51
CA SER A 146 18.64 32.98 -16.58
C SER A 146 20.01 32.28 -16.74
N SER A 147 20.16 31.07 -16.17
CA SER A 147 21.34 30.23 -16.43
C SER A 147 21.27 29.62 -17.83
N ASN A 148 22.43 29.46 -18.47
CA ASN A 148 22.56 28.57 -19.63
C ASN A 148 23.04 27.23 -19.13
N VAL A 149 22.18 26.18 -19.32
CA VAL A 149 22.43 24.84 -18.79
C VAL A 149 22.53 23.85 -19.95
N SER A 150 23.54 23.00 -19.92
CA SER A 150 23.71 21.90 -20.86
C SER A 150 24.24 20.66 -20.15
N VAL A 151 24.11 19.51 -20.80
CA VAL A 151 24.67 18.25 -20.34
C VAL A 151 25.45 17.59 -21.46
N LYS A 152 26.64 17.09 -21.16
CA LYS A 152 27.48 16.32 -22.06
C LYS A 152 27.41 14.83 -21.66
N LEU A 153 27.09 13.98 -22.63
CA LEU A 153 27.13 12.53 -22.50
C LEU A 153 27.94 11.92 -23.64
N GLY A 154 29.11 11.39 -23.32
CA GLY A 154 30.09 10.99 -24.34
C GLY A 154 30.46 12.16 -25.25
N ASN A 155 30.18 12.02 -26.54
CA ASN A 155 30.43 13.08 -27.55
C ASN A 155 29.20 13.95 -27.86
N GLN A 156 28.08 13.74 -27.21
CA GLN A 156 26.84 14.51 -27.41
C GLN A 156 26.68 15.58 -26.35
N THR A 157 26.30 16.80 -26.78
CA THR A 157 25.89 17.87 -25.87
C THR A 157 24.41 18.17 -26.07
N VAL A 158 23.65 18.17 -24.99
CA VAL A 158 22.22 18.44 -24.96
C VAL A 158 21.99 19.73 -24.20
N SER A 159 21.37 20.71 -24.82
CA SER A 159 20.94 21.93 -24.13
C SER A 159 19.73 21.64 -23.28
N LEU A 160 19.72 22.13 -22.03
CA LEU A 160 18.59 22.04 -21.13
C LEU A 160 17.84 23.36 -21.12
N SER A 161 16.58 23.33 -21.49
CA SER A 161 15.71 24.51 -21.51
C SER A 161 15.00 24.69 -20.15
N PRO A 162 14.82 25.96 -19.72
CA PRO A 162 14.02 26.22 -18.53
C PRO A 162 12.60 25.71 -18.74
N GLN A 163 12.08 24.99 -17.77
CA GLN A 163 10.73 24.46 -17.82
C GLN A 163 9.72 25.56 -17.47
N PRO A 164 8.60 25.64 -18.18
CA PRO A 164 7.51 26.53 -17.79
C PRO A 164 6.98 26.15 -16.41
N GLN A 165 6.31 27.09 -15.75
CA GLN A 165 5.60 26.77 -14.52
C GLN A 165 4.58 25.66 -14.80
N THR A 166 4.83 24.49 -14.24
CA THR A 166 3.92 23.35 -14.32
C THR A 166 3.20 23.20 -13.00
N ALA A 167 1.93 22.80 -13.05
CA ALA A 167 1.22 22.41 -11.85
C ALA A 167 1.83 21.10 -11.30
N LEU A 168 2.10 21.08 -10.00
CA LEU A 168 2.42 19.83 -9.31
C LEU A 168 1.13 19.04 -9.12
N LEU A 169 1.19 17.76 -9.42
CA LEU A 169 0.06 16.87 -9.16
C LEU A 169 -0.08 16.66 -7.65
N PRO A 170 -1.31 16.59 -7.13
CA PRO A 170 -1.53 16.20 -5.76
C PRO A 170 -1.05 14.76 -5.54
N ASP A 171 -0.73 14.41 -4.30
CA ASP A 171 -0.35 13.06 -3.95
C ASP A 171 -1.53 12.07 -4.08
N ASN A 172 -1.25 10.78 -4.06
CA ASN A 172 -2.25 9.72 -4.18
C ASN A 172 -3.33 9.75 -3.08
N LYS A 173 -3.07 10.42 -1.96
CA LYS A 173 -3.98 10.52 -0.81
C LYS A 173 -4.84 11.79 -0.84
N ALA A 174 -4.64 12.66 -1.82
CA ALA A 174 -5.35 13.95 -1.90
C ALA A 174 -6.88 13.78 -1.95
N ALA A 175 -7.37 12.69 -2.58
CA ALA A 175 -8.80 12.37 -2.59
C ALA A 175 -9.36 12.14 -1.17
N LEU A 176 -8.56 11.59 -0.25
CA LEU A 176 -8.94 11.31 1.14
C LEU A 176 -9.01 12.57 1.99
N THR A 177 -8.33 13.63 1.59
CA THR A 177 -8.24 14.91 2.34
C THR A 177 -9.10 16.02 1.74
N GLY A 178 -9.81 15.76 0.64
CA GLY A 178 -10.58 16.76 -0.11
C GLY A 178 -9.72 17.80 -0.84
N ARG A 179 -8.40 17.61 -0.91
CA ARG A 179 -7.42 18.53 -1.54
C ARG A 179 -6.93 18.04 -2.90
N ASN A 180 -7.78 17.38 -3.65
CA ASN A 180 -7.46 16.84 -4.98
C ASN A 180 -7.45 17.93 -6.06
N GLN A 181 -6.59 18.94 -5.87
CA GLN A 181 -6.39 20.05 -6.80
C GLN A 181 -4.92 20.19 -7.16
N PRO A 182 -4.57 20.50 -8.42
CA PRO A 182 -3.20 20.79 -8.80
C PRO A 182 -2.66 21.98 -7.99
N ILE A 183 -1.40 21.89 -7.57
CA ILE A 183 -0.70 22.94 -6.85
C ILE A 183 0.19 23.68 -7.84
N THR A 184 0.08 25.00 -7.95
CA THR A 184 0.97 25.79 -8.78
C THR A 184 2.35 25.81 -8.12
N ALA A 185 3.36 25.20 -8.77
CA ALA A 185 4.74 25.26 -8.32
C ALA A 185 5.47 26.41 -9.03
N SER A 186 6.29 27.13 -8.29
CA SER A 186 7.28 28.01 -8.89
C SER A 186 8.44 27.14 -9.38
N SER A 187 8.41 26.72 -10.64
CA SER A 187 9.47 25.89 -11.25
C SER A 187 10.42 26.67 -12.15
N SER A 188 10.47 27.99 -11.97
CA SER A 188 11.29 28.89 -12.81
C SER A 188 12.79 28.57 -12.85
N HIS A 189 13.21 27.53 -12.13
CA HIS A 189 14.62 27.16 -12.00
C HIS A 189 14.91 25.71 -12.44
N THR A 190 13.90 24.95 -12.89
CA THR A 190 14.12 23.60 -13.41
C THR A 190 14.44 23.68 -14.90
N TYR A 191 15.56 23.09 -15.30
CA TYR A 191 16.02 22.96 -16.68
C TYR A 191 15.94 21.50 -17.09
N SER A 192 15.41 21.19 -18.29
CA SER A 192 15.39 19.84 -18.80
C SER A 192 15.61 19.75 -20.30
N GLY A 193 16.09 18.59 -20.75
CA GLY A 193 16.32 18.28 -22.15
C GLY A 193 16.52 16.78 -22.34
N CYS A 194 16.22 16.27 -23.50
CA CYS A 194 16.29 14.84 -23.79
C CYS A 194 17.10 14.58 -25.07
N THR A 195 17.67 13.37 -25.16
CA THR A 195 18.32 12.87 -26.37
C THR A 195 18.07 11.38 -26.55
N THR A 196 18.20 10.87 -27.76
CA THR A 196 18.16 9.44 -28.04
C THR A 196 19.54 8.83 -27.86
N VAL A 197 19.61 7.65 -27.24
CA VAL A 197 20.88 6.96 -26.98
C VAL A 197 21.07 5.81 -27.97
N GLY A 198 22.29 5.65 -28.45
CA GLY A 198 22.68 4.47 -29.21
C GLY A 198 22.13 4.33 -30.64
N SER A 199 21.46 5.35 -31.19
CA SER A 199 20.94 5.30 -32.58
C SER A 199 22.01 5.09 -33.67
N ASN A 200 23.27 5.45 -33.37
CA ASN A 200 24.41 5.33 -34.29
C ASN A 200 25.46 4.31 -33.82
N LEU A 201 25.14 3.49 -32.82
CA LEU A 201 26.07 2.50 -32.29
C LEU A 201 25.96 1.20 -33.07
N SER A 202 26.98 0.91 -33.90
CA SER A 202 27.18 -0.42 -34.44
C SER A 202 27.69 -1.34 -33.34
N PHE A 203 26.88 -2.28 -32.88
CA PHE A 203 27.34 -3.35 -32.00
C PHE A 203 28.30 -4.23 -32.80
N LYS A 204 29.60 -3.91 -32.76
CA LYS A 204 30.61 -4.82 -33.27
C LYS A 204 30.60 -6.04 -32.38
N THR A 205 30.07 -7.15 -32.89
CA THR A 205 30.36 -8.47 -32.35
C THR A 205 31.89 -8.61 -32.33
N PRO A 206 32.56 -8.84 -31.22
CA PRO A 206 33.98 -9.14 -31.24
C PRO A 206 34.13 -10.48 -31.95
N LEU A 207 34.57 -10.49 -33.18
CA LEU A 207 35.10 -11.68 -33.80
C LEU A 207 36.44 -11.99 -33.11
N TYR A 208 36.37 -12.57 -31.94
CA TYR A 208 37.55 -13.12 -31.30
C TYR A 208 37.89 -14.43 -31.98
N ARG A 209 38.75 -14.39 -32.98
CA ARG A 209 39.55 -15.56 -33.41
C ARG A 209 40.61 -15.81 -32.36
N ASN A 210 40.29 -16.58 -31.35
CA ASN A 210 41.33 -17.19 -30.51
C ASN A 210 41.61 -18.58 -31.03
N ASN A 211 42.84 -18.71 -31.53
CA ASN A 211 43.50 -20.01 -31.66
C ASN A 211 43.71 -20.56 -30.25
N ILE A 212 43.27 -21.81 -30.04
CA ILE A 212 43.71 -22.72 -28.97
C ILE A 212 43.06 -22.43 -27.60
N SER A 213 41.85 -22.88 -27.37
CA SER A 213 41.42 -23.82 -26.33
C SER A 213 39.89 -24.02 -26.36
N ASN A 214 39.46 -25.29 -26.30
CA ASN A 214 38.04 -25.71 -26.39
C ASN A 214 37.29 -25.51 -25.07
N THR A 215 37.21 -24.28 -24.56
CA THR A 215 36.27 -23.92 -23.49
C THR A 215 35.46 -22.71 -23.97
N VAL A 216 34.27 -22.98 -24.46
CA VAL A 216 33.27 -21.95 -24.77
C VAL A 216 32.77 -21.40 -23.43
N THR A 217 33.33 -20.29 -22.99
CA THR A 217 32.65 -19.45 -21.97
C THR A 217 31.52 -18.73 -22.70
N PRO A 218 30.27 -18.75 -22.19
CA PRO A 218 29.18 -17.99 -22.79
C PRO A 218 29.54 -16.50 -22.76
N ASP A 219 29.63 -15.86 -23.92
CA ASP A 219 29.88 -14.43 -24.04
C ASP A 219 28.82 -13.65 -23.25
N THR A 220 29.27 -12.96 -22.21
CA THR A 220 28.42 -12.01 -21.52
C THR A 220 28.08 -10.87 -22.50
N PRO A 221 26.80 -10.53 -22.73
CA PRO A 221 26.46 -9.46 -23.67
C PRO A 221 27.13 -8.16 -23.28
N THR A 222 27.86 -7.57 -24.21
CA THR A 222 28.65 -6.36 -23.93
C THR A 222 27.72 -5.15 -23.87
N LEU A 223 27.48 -4.63 -22.65
CA LEU A 223 26.83 -3.36 -22.41
C LEU A 223 27.71 -2.23 -22.98
N ILE A 224 27.11 -1.26 -23.68
CA ILE A 224 27.82 -0.06 -24.08
C ILE A 224 27.71 0.97 -22.97
N ASP A 225 28.82 1.30 -22.35
CA ASP A 225 28.90 2.29 -21.29
C ASP A 225 29.07 3.68 -21.90
N LEU A 226 28.09 4.57 -21.72
CA LEU A 226 28.16 5.98 -22.16
C LEU A 226 28.74 6.88 -21.06
N GLY A 227 28.99 6.34 -19.87
CA GLY A 227 29.53 7.07 -18.73
C GLY A 227 28.46 7.84 -17.95
N LYS A 228 28.94 8.74 -17.10
CA LYS A 228 28.12 9.68 -16.32
C LYS A 228 27.93 10.98 -17.08
N PRO A 229 26.75 11.60 -17.02
CA PRO A 229 26.51 12.90 -17.66
C PRO A 229 27.29 14.01 -16.94
N GLU A 230 27.90 14.93 -17.70
CA GLU A 230 28.57 16.12 -17.20
C GLU A 230 27.65 17.32 -17.41
N PHE A 231 27.09 17.87 -16.34
CA PHE A 231 26.25 19.07 -16.36
C PHE A 231 27.10 20.32 -16.31
N GLN A 232 26.85 21.26 -17.22
CA GLN A 232 27.49 22.53 -17.31
C GLN A 232 26.47 23.65 -17.11
N LEU A 233 26.80 24.62 -16.26
CA LEU A 233 25.97 25.79 -15.98
C LEU A 233 26.83 27.06 -16.16
N THR A 234 26.33 27.99 -16.98
CA THR A 234 26.94 29.32 -17.15
C THR A 234 25.95 30.37 -16.68
N LEU A 235 26.41 31.22 -15.74
CA LEU A 235 25.66 32.37 -15.21
C LEU A 235 26.59 33.55 -15.03
N ASN A 236 26.24 34.73 -15.58
CA ASN A 236 27.02 35.97 -15.47
C ASN A 236 28.51 35.80 -15.87
N GLY A 237 28.76 35.02 -16.93
CA GLY A 237 30.10 34.73 -17.43
C GLY A 237 30.90 33.69 -16.63
N LYS A 238 30.38 33.22 -15.50
CA LYS A 238 30.99 32.14 -14.72
C LYS A 238 30.41 30.79 -15.14
N THR A 239 31.28 29.84 -15.49
CA THR A 239 30.90 28.49 -15.86
C THR A 239 31.36 27.52 -14.78
N ILE A 240 30.47 26.60 -14.40
CA ILE A 240 30.77 25.44 -13.53
C ILE A 240 30.40 24.15 -14.25
N THR A 241 31.08 23.05 -13.90
CA THR A 241 30.78 21.70 -14.38
C THR A 241 30.61 20.78 -13.19
N THR A 242 29.58 19.92 -13.25
CA THR A 242 29.27 18.94 -12.19
C THR A 242 28.93 17.62 -12.84
N THR A 243 29.59 16.53 -12.43
CA THR A 243 29.28 15.18 -12.89
C THR A 243 28.02 14.66 -12.21
N GLY A 244 27.06 14.17 -13.00
CA GLY A 244 25.86 13.51 -12.48
C GLY A 244 26.20 12.20 -11.77
N THR A 245 25.29 11.74 -10.92
CA THR A 245 25.50 10.52 -10.12
C THR A 245 25.19 9.24 -10.90
N GLY A 246 24.15 9.26 -11.71
CA GLY A 246 23.70 8.09 -12.48
C GLY A 246 24.53 7.87 -13.75
N LYS A 247 24.94 6.63 -13.96
CA LYS A 247 25.62 6.17 -15.16
C LYS A 247 24.60 5.73 -16.22
N ILE A 248 24.89 5.97 -17.49
CA ILE A 248 24.02 5.62 -18.60
C ILE A 248 24.65 4.52 -19.42
N THR A 249 23.92 3.43 -19.63
CA THR A 249 24.33 2.27 -20.43
C THR A 249 23.31 1.95 -21.52
N VAL A 250 23.76 1.34 -22.62
CA VAL A 250 22.90 0.84 -23.69
C VAL A 250 22.94 -0.67 -23.71
N LEU A 251 21.76 -1.29 -23.69
CA LEU A 251 21.58 -2.75 -23.69
C LEU A 251 21.75 -3.31 -25.12
N PRO A 252 22.40 -4.48 -25.29
CA PRO A 252 22.45 -5.14 -26.57
C PRO A 252 21.05 -5.70 -26.95
N THR A 253 20.61 -5.48 -28.18
CA THR A 253 19.29 -5.96 -28.64
C THR A 253 19.26 -7.45 -29.01
N ASN A 254 20.41 -8.02 -29.32
CA ASN A 254 20.54 -9.42 -29.79
C ASN A 254 20.60 -10.44 -28.66
N GLN A 255 20.84 -10.03 -27.41
CA GLN A 255 20.98 -10.92 -26.26
C GLN A 255 20.55 -10.21 -24.97
N LEU A 256 19.25 -10.05 -24.79
CA LEU A 256 18.71 -9.49 -23.54
C LEU A 256 18.88 -10.49 -22.39
N GLN A 257 19.19 -9.98 -21.21
CA GLN A 257 19.19 -10.80 -19.99
C GLN A 257 17.79 -11.27 -19.66
N VAL A 258 17.66 -12.50 -19.18
CA VAL A 258 16.41 -13.06 -18.70
C VAL A 258 16.43 -13.09 -17.17
N ALA A 259 15.39 -12.53 -16.57
CA ALA A 259 15.13 -12.62 -15.14
C ALA A 259 14.07 -13.69 -14.85
N GLU A 260 14.20 -14.36 -13.71
CA GLU A 260 13.20 -15.25 -13.14
C GLU A 260 12.73 -14.68 -11.80
N VAL A 261 11.41 -14.60 -11.59
CA VAL A 261 10.81 -14.15 -10.33
C VAL A 261 11.06 -15.20 -9.25
N THR A 262 11.65 -14.77 -8.13
CA THR A 262 11.97 -15.63 -6.97
C THR A 262 11.00 -15.47 -5.81
N SER A 263 10.35 -14.31 -5.70
CA SER A 263 9.28 -14.06 -4.74
C SER A 263 8.02 -14.86 -5.08
N ASP A 264 7.26 -15.27 -4.09
CA ASP A 264 6.00 -16.02 -4.30
C ASP A 264 4.98 -15.22 -5.13
N ALA A 265 5.03 -13.88 -5.03
CA ALA A 265 4.23 -12.93 -5.79
C ALA A 265 5.08 -11.68 -6.09
N GLY A 266 5.81 -11.67 -7.21
CA GLY A 266 6.69 -10.58 -7.62
C GLY A 266 5.90 -9.30 -7.90
N VAL A 267 6.30 -8.18 -7.29
CA VAL A 267 5.54 -6.93 -7.35
C VAL A 267 5.84 -6.16 -8.63
N ALA A 268 5.08 -6.43 -9.68
CA ALA A 268 5.13 -5.65 -10.92
C ALA A 268 4.47 -4.26 -10.75
N ARG A 269 5.04 -3.23 -11.42
CA ARG A 269 4.58 -1.84 -11.35
C ARG A 269 4.59 -1.16 -12.72
N THR A 270 3.92 -0.01 -12.81
CA THR A 270 3.88 0.82 -14.03
C THR A 270 5.14 1.68 -14.22
N GLY A 271 6.05 1.72 -13.25
CA GLY A 271 7.29 2.50 -13.32
C GLY A 271 8.30 2.10 -12.24
N PRO A 272 9.52 2.69 -12.26
CA PRO A 272 10.67 2.26 -11.49
C PRO A 272 10.74 2.86 -10.07
N SER A 273 9.63 2.88 -9.34
CA SER A 273 9.64 3.22 -7.90
C SER A 273 8.43 2.65 -7.17
N THR A 274 8.42 2.77 -5.86
CA THR A 274 7.27 2.37 -5.02
C THR A 274 6.06 3.27 -5.20
N ASP A 275 6.20 4.45 -5.77
CA ASP A 275 5.12 5.42 -5.99
C ASP A 275 4.26 5.07 -7.21
N PHE A 276 4.83 4.30 -8.15
CA PHE A 276 4.08 3.81 -9.30
C PHE A 276 3.07 2.74 -8.94
N SER A 277 1.94 2.74 -9.66
CA SER A 277 0.85 1.79 -9.45
C SER A 277 1.29 0.35 -9.62
N ARG A 278 0.74 -0.53 -8.78
CA ARG A 278 0.96 -1.98 -8.87
C ARG A 278 0.14 -2.57 -10.02
N LEU A 279 0.72 -3.55 -10.66
CA LEU A 279 0.06 -4.42 -11.62
C LEU A 279 -0.23 -5.78 -10.97
N THR A 280 -0.78 -6.73 -11.73
CA THR A 280 -0.93 -8.11 -11.27
C THR A 280 0.41 -8.65 -10.80
N PRO A 281 0.52 -9.20 -9.59
CA PRO A 281 1.76 -9.81 -9.14
C PRO A 281 2.16 -10.99 -10.03
N LEU A 282 3.43 -11.08 -10.36
CA LEU A 282 3.96 -12.18 -11.16
C LEU A 282 4.18 -13.41 -10.27
N PRO A 283 3.64 -14.59 -10.66
CA PRO A 283 3.89 -15.82 -9.93
C PRO A 283 5.38 -16.18 -9.90
N LYS A 284 5.83 -16.81 -8.83
CA LYS A 284 7.17 -17.37 -8.72
C LYS A 284 7.50 -18.27 -9.91
N GLY A 285 8.71 -18.17 -10.42
CA GLY A 285 9.17 -18.91 -11.61
C GLY A 285 8.88 -18.21 -12.93
N THR A 286 8.09 -17.10 -12.96
CA THR A 286 7.89 -16.30 -14.17
C THR A 286 9.22 -15.85 -14.74
N ARG A 287 9.44 -16.07 -16.02
CA ARG A 287 10.63 -15.65 -16.78
C ARG A 287 10.29 -14.51 -17.71
N VAL A 288 11.21 -13.56 -17.87
CA VAL A 288 10.97 -12.33 -18.60
C VAL A 288 12.28 -11.69 -19.05
N SER A 289 12.31 -11.08 -20.23
CA SER A 289 13.48 -10.36 -20.73
C SER A 289 13.56 -8.96 -20.12
N ILE A 290 14.79 -8.52 -19.80
CA ILE A 290 15.04 -7.18 -19.25
C ILE A 290 15.32 -6.23 -20.42
N THR A 291 14.47 -5.22 -20.59
CA THR A 291 14.56 -4.19 -21.63
C THR A 291 15.07 -2.84 -21.13
N GLY A 292 15.29 -2.69 -19.83
CA GLY A 292 15.82 -1.48 -19.22
C GLY A 292 16.11 -1.64 -17.73
N ARG A 293 16.82 -0.65 -17.18
CA ARG A 293 17.12 -0.55 -15.75
C ARG A 293 17.00 0.90 -15.29
N ASP A 294 16.62 1.05 -14.01
CA ASP A 294 16.58 2.34 -13.31
C ASP A 294 16.96 2.07 -11.83
N GLY A 295 18.24 2.23 -11.48
CA GLY A 295 18.78 1.76 -10.22
C GLY A 295 18.52 0.26 -10.00
N ASP A 296 17.84 -0.07 -8.91
CA ASP A 296 17.45 -1.44 -8.55
C ASP A 296 16.27 -2.00 -9.38
N TRP A 297 15.60 -1.17 -10.19
CA TRP A 297 14.41 -1.56 -10.94
C TRP A 297 14.75 -2.09 -12.33
N LEU A 298 14.12 -3.20 -12.68
CA LEU A 298 14.24 -3.87 -13.97
C LEU A 298 12.97 -3.62 -14.78
N ARG A 299 13.11 -3.07 -15.98
CA ARG A 299 12.02 -2.98 -16.96
C ARG A 299 11.89 -4.28 -17.72
N LEU A 300 10.70 -4.81 -17.72
CA LEU A 300 10.34 -6.08 -18.32
C LEU A 300 9.84 -5.89 -19.75
N ASP A 301 9.96 -6.91 -20.59
CA ASP A 301 9.64 -6.86 -22.03
C ASP A 301 8.18 -6.55 -22.38
N TYR A 302 7.26 -6.73 -21.42
CA TYR A 302 5.85 -6.32 -21.58
C TYR A 302 5.54 -4.94 -20.95
N GLY A 303 6.56 -4.16 -20.59
CA GLY A 303 6.46 -2.76 -20.15
C GLY A 303 6.35 -2.55 -18.65
N ALA A 304 6.18 -3.58 -17.83
CA ALA A 304 6.17 -3.46 -16.38
C ALA A 304 7.58 -3.32 -15.81
N TRP A 305 7.65 -2.91 -14.53
CA TRP A 305 8.87 -2.80 -13.74
C TRP A 305 8.79 -3.68 -12.51
N ILE A 306 9.90 -4.31 -12.13
CA ILE A 306 10.04 -5.11 -10.91
C ILE A 306 11.34 -4.74 -10.19
N ASN A 307 11.33 -4.80 -8.85
CA ASN A 307 12.58 -4.62 -8.10
C ASN A 307 13.49 -5.84 -8.31
N GLY A 308 14.76 -5.60 -8.66
CA GLY A 308 15.74 -6.66 -8.93
C GLY A 308 15.91 -7.65 -7.76
N LYS A 309 15.66 -7.23 -6.52
CA LYS A 309 15.72 -8.09 -5.33
C LYS A 309 14.66 -9.20 -5.32
N GLU A 310 13.60 -9.05 -6.11
CA GLU A 310 12.53 -10.05 -6.26
C GLU A 310 12.82 -11.04 -7.40
N THR A 311 13.98 -10.94 -8.05
CA THR A 311 14.34 -11.73 -9.23
C THR A 311 15.75 -12.29 -9.12
N ARG A 312 16.06 -13.25 -9.99
CA ARG A 312 17.43 -13.68 -10.29
C ARG A 312 17.65 -13.65 -11.80
N ILE A 313 18.84 -13.28 -12.21
CA ILE A 313 19.25 -13.37 -13.63
C ILE A 313 19.61 -14.83 -13.94
N ILE A 314 19.15 -15.34 -15.06
CA ILE A 314 19.53 -16.67 -15.57
C ILE A 314 20.56 -16.49 -16.67
N PRO A 315 21.85 -16.80 -16.44
CA PRO A 315 22.89 -16.65 -17.45
C PRO A 315 22.62 -17.51 -18.68
N GLY A 316 22.79 -16.93 -19.87
CA GLY A 316 22.63 -17.64 -21.15
C GLY A 316 21.20 -18.07 -21.51
N ALA A 317 20.20 -17.65 -20.72
CA ALA A 317 18.81 -17.98 -21.04
C ALA A 317 18.31 -17.23 -22.27
N VAL A 318 17.51 -17.90 -23.07
CA VAL A 318 16.80 -17.32 -24.22
C VAL A 318 15.53 -16.64 -23.72
N ALA A 319 15.14 -15.53 -24.37
CA ALA A 319 13.90 -14.83 -24.12
C ALA A 319 12.71 -15.81 -24.08
N PRO A 320 11.89 -15.80 -23.01
CA PRO A 320 10.80 -16.75 -22.87
C PRO A 320 9.74 -16.50 -23.93
N SER A 321 9.31 -17.56 -24.60
CA SER A 321 8.15 -17.58 -25.49
C SER A 321 7.43 -18.91 -25.35
N THR A 322 6.13 -18.92 -25.60
CA THR A 322 5.34 -20.15 -25.48
C THR A 322 4.17 -20.18 -26.45
N ILE A 323 3.69 -21.39 -26.70
CA ILE A 323 2.50 -21.64 -27.52
C ILE A 323 1.47 -22.38 -26.66
N ILE A 324 0.23 -21.92 -26.66
CA ILE A 324 -0.88 -22.61 -26.01
C ILE A 324 -1.62 -23.44 -27.03
N ARG A 325 -1.61 -24.77 -26.87
CA ARG A 325 -2.33 -25.72 -27.75
C ARG A 325 -3.60 -26.26 -27.13
N SER A 326 -3.69 -26.25 -25.80
CA SER A 326 -4.87 -26.73 -25.07
C SER A 326 -5.04 -25.97 -23.77
N VAL A 327 -6.28 -25.88 -23.33
CA VAL A 327 -6.65 -25.36 -22.01
C VAL A 327 -7.52 -26.41 -21.34
N GLY A 328 -7.07 -26.91 -20.20
CA GLY A 328 -7.80 -27.88 -19.41
C GLY A 328 -8.38 -27.25 -18.15
N TYR A 329 -9.34 -27.91 -17.53
CA TYR A 329 -9.78 -27.58 -16.19
C TYR A 329 -10.04 -28.82 -15.33
N ARG A 330 -9.94 -28.64 -14.03
CA ARG A 330 -10.28 -29.65 -13.03
C ARG A 330 -11.12 -29.02 -11.92
N ASN A 331 -12.27 -29.62 -11.64
CA ASN A 331 -13.12 -29.21 -10.53
C ASN A 331 -12.66 -29.90 -9.26
N LEU A 332 -12.37 -29.08 -8.24
CA LEU A 332 -11.98 -29.51 -6.91
C LEU A 332 -13.04 -29.04 -5.90
N PRO A 333 -13.11 -29.63 -4.71
CA PRO A 333 -14.01 -29.11 -3.67
C PRO A 333 -13.79 -27.62 -3.40
N GLY A 334 -14.80 -26.79 -3.66
CA GLY A 334 -14.79 -25.35 -3.42
C GLY A 334 -13.96 -24.50 -4.40
N LYS A 335 -13.40 -25.07 -5.46
CA LYS A 335 -12.63 -24.34 -6.48
C LYS A 335 -12.56 -25.04 -7.83
N THR A 336 -12.36 -24.27 -8.88
CA THR A 336 -11.99 -24.75 -10.22
C THR A 336 -10.56 -24.31 -10.52
N GLU A 337 -9.75 -25.22 -11.03
CA GLU A 337 -8.42 -24.91 -11.55
C GLU A 337 -8.42 -25.00 -13.08
N ILE A 338 -7.98 -23.94 -13.72
CA ILE A 338 -7.75 -23.88 -15.17
C ILE A 338 -6.26 -24.05 -15.40
N VAL A 339 -5.90 -24.99 -16.26
CA VAL A 339 -4.53 -25.42 -16.52
C VAL A 339 -4.12 -25.04 -17.92
N PHE A 340 -3.08 -24.25 -18.04
CA PHE A 340 -2.43 -23.86 -19.30
C PHE A 340 -1.06 -24.53 -19.37
N PRO A 341 -0.91 -25.65 -20.11
CA PRO A 341 0.39 -26.23 -20.37
C PRO A 341 1.21 -25.31 -21.27
N LEU A 342 2.36 -24.86 -20.79
CA LEU A 342 3.26 -23.92 -21.47
C LEU A 342 4.64 -24.55 -21.66
N GLN A 343 5.42 -24.02 -22.62
CA GLN A 343 6.82 -24.40 -22.83
C GLN A 343 7.76 -23.69 -21.84
N ALA A 344 7.38 -22.46 -21.43
CA ALA A 344 8.10 -21.65 -20.46
C ALA A 344 7.13 -20.84 -19.62
N PRO A 345 7.45 -20.58 -18.33
CA PRO A 345 6.67 -19.65 -17.50
C PRO A 345 6.82 -18.22 -18.02
N VAL A 346 5.75 -17.62 -18.50
CA VAL A 346 5.71 -16.28 -19.10
C VAL A 346 5.00 -15.27 -18.17
N PRO A 347 5.18 -13.95 -18.37
CA PRO A 347 4.43 -12.95 -17.62
C PRO A 347 2.93 -13.04 -17.88
N VAL A 348 2.15 -12.76 -16.83
CA VAL A 348 0.70 -12.79 -16.89
C VAL A 348 0.07 -11.60 -16.19
N SER A 349 -1.14 -11.23 -16.60
CA SER A 349 -1.97 -10.27 -15.87
C SER A 349 -3.42 -10.71 -15.81
N VAL A 350 -4.13 -10.27 -14.75
CA VAL A 350 -5.55 -10.55 -14.55
C VAL A 350 -6.31 -9.23 -14.37
N VAL A 351 -7.43 -9.12 -15.06
CA VAL A 351 -8.40 -8.05 -14.88
C VAL A 351 -9.75 -8.67 -14.53
N GLN A 352 -10.31 -8.27 -13.40
CA GLN A 352 -11.66 -8.66 -12.99
C GLN A 352 -12.67 -7.62 -13.46
N GLY A 353 -13.65 -8.05 -14.27
CA GLY A 353 -14.87 -7.33 -14.53
C GLY A 353 -16.00 -7.79 -13.59
N ASP A 354 -17.19 -7.21 -13.72
CA ASP A 354 -18.36 -7.54 -12.88
C ASP A 354 -18.76 -9.02 -13.02
N LYS A 355 -18.76 -9.54 -14.25
CA LYS A 355 -19.16 -10.91 -14.57
C LYS A 355 -18.12 -11.59 -15.47
N SER A 356 -16.87 -11.20 -15.35
CA SER A 356 -15.79 -11.76 -16.13
C SER A 356 -14.47 -11.73 -15.38
N LEU A 357 -13.55 -12.61 -15.78
CA LEU A 357 -12.15 -12.55 -15.42
C LEU A 357 -11.35 -12.71 -16.71
N VAL A 358 -10.49 -11.74 -17.00
CA VAL A 358 -9.62 -11.74 -18.19
C VAL A 358 -8.21 -12.06 -17.75
N LEU A 359 -7.66 -13.17 -18.27
CA LEU A 359 -6.27 -13.55 -18.08
C LEU A 359 -5.51 -13.22 -19.37
N THR A 360 -4.48 -12.40 -19.26
CA THR A 360 -3.56 -12.10 -20.37
C THR A 360 -2.25 -12.82 -20.14
N LEU A 361 -1.75 -13.53 -21.16
CA LEU A 361 -0.42 -14.11 -21.17
C LEU A 361 0.42 -13.33 -22.20
N TYR A 362 1.58 -12.86 -21.77
CA TYR A 362 2.57 -12.18 -22.60
C TYR A 362 3.57 -13.19 -23.17
N ASN A 363 4.30 -12.83 -24.21
CA ASN A 363 5.24 -13.71 -24.90
C ASN A 363 4.60 -15.04 -25.33
N THR A 364 3.33 -14.97 -25.73
CA THR A 364 2.48 -16.14 -25.94
C THR A 364 1.72 -16.06 -27.26
N THR A 365 1.71 -17.17 -28.02
CA THR A 365 0.87 -17.37 -29.20
C THR A 365 -0.13 -18.49 -28.93
N ALA A 366 -1.40 -18.28 -29.32
CA ALA A 366 -2.42 -19.31 -29.21
C ALA A 366 -2.46 -20.17 -30.47
N GLN A 367 -2.54 -21.50 -30.29
CA GLN A 367 -2.87 -22.51 -31.27
C GLN A 367 -4.02 -23.38 -30.74
N THR A 368 -5.02 -22.75 -30.11
CA THR A 368 -6.10 -23.44 -29.43
C THR A 368 -7.37 -23.34 -30.24
N ASP A 369 -7.81 -24.43 -30.82
CA ASP A 369 -9.03 -24.49 -31.65
C ASP A 369 -10.19 -25.24 -30.96
N THR A 370 -9.91 -25.87 -29.80
CA THR A 370 -10.91 -26.69 -29.10
C THR A 370 -10.84 -26.47 -27.61
N PHE A 371 -12.00 -26.15 -27.03
CA PHE A 371 -12.21 -26.12 -25.58
C PHE A 371 -13.29 -27.15 -25.20
N ARG A 372 -13.03 -27.86 -24.13
CA ARG A 372 -14.09 -28.59 -23.47
C ARG A 372 -14.72 -27.69 -22.40
N THR A 373 -15.99 -27.34 -22.57
CA THR A 373 -16.75 -26.44 -21.69
C THR A 373 -17.93 -27.19 -21.06
N ASP A 374 -17.66 -28.27 -20.34
CA ASP A 374 -18.69 -28.98 -19.58
C ASP A 374 -19.37 -28.04 -18.56
N ASP A 375 -20.42 -28.49 -17.90
CA ASP A 375 -21.14 -27.69 -16.92
C ASP A 375 -20.25 -27.34 -15.71
N ASN A 376 -19.49 -26.27 -15.87
CA ASN A 376 -18.61 -25.75 -14.83
C ASN A 376 -19.43 -24.96 -13.80
N PRO A 377 -19.17 -25.10 -12.48
CA PRO A 377 -19.96 -24.43 -11.44
C PRO A 377 -19.98 -22.90 -11.53
N ILE A 378 -18.90 -22.28 -12.04
CA ILE A 378 -18.73 -20.82 -12.03
C ILE A 378 -18.55 -20.21 -13.42
N ILE A 379 -18.02 -20.96 -14.40
CA ILE A 379 -17.75 -20.45 -15.76
C ILE A 379 -18.92 -20.81 -16.65
N SER A 380 -19.50 -19.82 -17.34
CA SER A 380 -20.56 -20.02 -18.33
C SER A 380 -20.00 -20.19 -19.74
N ARG A 381 -18.91 -19.48 -20.08
CA ARG A 381 -18.26 -19.51 -21.38
C ARG A 381 -16.80 -19.08 -21.25
N LEU A 382 -15.94 -19.64 -22.09
CA LEU A 382 -14.56 -19.24 -22.27
C LEU A 382 -14.36 -18.73 -23.70
N ASP A 383 -13.81 -17.53 -23.83
CA ASP A 383 -13.40 -16.95 -25.10
C ASP A 383 -11.90 -16.68 -25.07
N TRP A 384 -11.26 -16.60 -26.25
CA TRP A 384 -9.89 -16.17 -26.36
C TRP A 384 -9.65 -15.27 -27.58
N GLN A 385 -8.61 -14.46 -27.52
CA GLN A 385 -8.20 -13.56 -28.58
C GLN A 385 -6.68 -13.40 -28.60
N GLN A 386 -6.06 -13.54 -29.75
CA GLN A 386 -4.69 -13.08 -29.98
C GLN A 386 -4.70 -11.56 -30.18
N VAL A 387 -4.21 -10.81 -29.20
CA VAL A 387 -4.23 -9.33 -29.20
C VAL A 387 -3.15 -8.77 -30.11
N ASN A 388 -1.98 -9.39 -30.08
CA ASN A 388 -0.84 -9.14 -30.96
C ASN A 388 0.01 -10.43 -31.06
N PRO A 389 1.05 -10.51 -31.89
CA PRO A 389 1.81 -11.76 -32.08
C PRO A 389 2.36 -12.39 -30.80
N ASN A 390 2.56 -11.58 -29.74
CA ASN A 390 3.17 -12.03 -28.48
C ASN A 390 2.23 -11.90 -27.27
N GLN A 391 0.91 -11.74 -27.49
CA GLN A 391 -0.03 -11.53 -26.40
C GLN A 391 -1.38 -12.16 -26.70
N VAL A 392 -1.81 -13.05 -25.83
CA VAL A 392 -3.14 -13.68 -25.89
C VAL A 392 -3.94 -13.37 -24.63
N GLN A 393 -5.25 -13.18 -24.80
CA GLN A 393 -6.22 -13.02 -23.73
C GLN A 393 -7.21 -14.16 -23.70
N TYR A 394 -7.51 -14.66 -22.52
CA TYR A 394 -8.59 -15.61 -22.22
C TYR A 394 -9.62 -14.93 -21.33
N THR A 395 -10.86 -14.86 -21.80
CA THR A 395 -11.99 -14.26 -21.07
C THR A 395 -12.89 -15.34 -20.52
N PHE A 396 -12.89 -15.47 -19.20
CA PHE A 396 -13.80 -16.34 -18.46
C PHE A 396 -15.09 -15.57 -18.15
N ASN A 397 -16.17 -15.87 -18.87
CA ASN A 397 -17.50 -15.33 -18.57
C ASN A 397 -18.09 -16.13 -17.41
N LEU A 398 -18.54 -15.45 -16.36
CA LEU A 398 -18.96 -16.07 -15.11
C LEU A 398 -20.48 -16.21 -15.03
N LYS A 399 -20.96 -17.24 -14.32
CA LYS A 399 -22.39 -17.47 -14.08
C LYS A 399 -22.99 -16.46 -13.11
N LYS A 400 -22.17 -15.92 -12.18
CA LYS A 400 -22.57 -14.95 -11.13
C LYS A 400 -21.64 -13.74 -11.13
N ASN A 401 -22.16 -12.60 -10.66
CA ASN A 401 -21.36 -11.37 -10.53
C ASN A 401 -20.37 -11.46 -9.36
N GLN A 402 -20.81 -12.01 -8.21
CA GLN A 402 -19.94 -12.13 -7.05
C GLN A 402 -18.86 -13.17 -7.30
N GLN A 403 -17.61 -12.72 -7.31
CA GLN A 403 -16.41 -13.54 -7.37
C GLN A 403 -15.85 -13.74 -5.96
N TRP A 404 -15.25 -14.92 -5.71
CA TRP A 404 -14.84 -15.32 -4.35
C TRP A 404 -13.34 -15.44 -4.18
N GLY A 405 -12.58 -15.05 -5.19
CA GLY A 405 -11.14 -15.05 -5.18
C GLY A 405 -10.52 -15.94 -6.25
N TYR A 406 -9.29 -15.58 -6.61
CA TYR A 406 -8.46 -16.35 -7.51
C TYR A 406 -7.01 -16.39 -7.05
N LYS A 407 -6.26 -17.37 -7.55
CA LYS A 407 -4.79 -17.48 -7.39
C LYS A 407 -4.15 -17.86 -8.71
N LEU A 408 -2.93 -17.37 -8.92
CA LEU A 408 -2.06 -17.75 -10.02
C LEU A 408 -0.81 -18.42 -9.47
N ARG A 409 -0.42 -19.55 -10.06
CA ARG A 409 0.86 -20.20 -9.73
C ARG A 409 1.38 -20.99 -10.93
N TYR A 410 2.67 -21.22 -10.94
CA TYR A 410 3.29 -22.19 -11.84
C TYR A 410 3.51 -23.54 -11.15
N GLU A 411 3.16 -24.62 -11.86
CA GLU A 411 3.54 -26.01 -11.54
C GLU A 411 4.44 -26.49 -12.70
N GLY A 412 5.76 -26.48 -12.47
CA GLY A 412 6.71 -26.62 -13.56
C GLY A 412 6.56 -25.46 -14.56
N THR A 413 6.25 -25.77 -15.82
CA THR A 413 5.95 -24.76 -16.84
C THR A 413 4.44 -24.47 -17.00
N SER A 414 3.56 -25.26 -16.37
CA SER A 414 2.11 -25.06 -16.48
C SER A 414 1.64 -23.92 -15.60
N LEU A 415 0.91 -22.96 -16.18
CA LEU A 415 0.21 -21.93 -15.41
C LEU A 415 -1.12 -22.51 -14.90
N ILE A 416 -1.36 -22.34 -13.60
CA ILE A 416 -2.60 -22.73 -12.94
C ILE A 416 -3.32 -21.47 -12.47
N LEU A 417 -4.52 -21.23 -13.02
CA LEU A 417 -5.47 -20.25 -12.52
C LEU A 417 -6.50 -20.97 -11.65
N THR A 418 -6.44 -20.74 -10.35
CA THR A 418 -7.45 -21.26 -9.40
C THR A 418 -8.52 -20.20 -9.19
N MET A 419 -9.80 -20.56 -9.37
CA MET A 419 -10.96 -19.71 -9.10
C MET A 419 -11.82 -20.36 -8.01
N ARG A 420 -12.18 -19.60 -6.97
CA ARG A 420 -12.95 -20.10 -5.83
C ARG A 420 -14.44 -20.11 -6.12
N HIS A 421 -15.12 -21.15 -5.60
CA HIS A 421 -16.57 -21.26 -5.67
C HIS A 421 -17.27 -20.45 -4.56
N PRO A 422 -18.55 -20.10 -4.73
CA PRO A 422 -19.36 -19.54 -3.66
C PRO A 422 -19.34 -20.44 -2.41
N PRO A 423 -19.39 -19.86 -1.19
CA PRO A 423 -19.44 -20.64 0.03
C PRO A 423 -20.78 -21.41 0.14
N ILE A 424 -20.69 -22.68 0.51
CA ILE A 424 -21.85 -23.53 0.72
C ILE A 424 -22.28 -23.43 2.18
N LYS A 425 -23.57 -23.18 2.42
CA LYS A 425 -24.13 -23.19 3.76
C LYS A 425 -24.24 -24.65 4.25
N ASN A 426 -23.52 -25.00 5.30
CA ASN A 426 -23.43 -26.36 5.84
C ASN A 426 -24.01 -26.52 7.26
N GLY A 427 -24.98 -25.68 7.65
CA GLY A 427 -25.59 -25.74 8.98
C GLY A 427 -26.77 -24.79 9.15
N ARG A 428 -27.38 -24.78 10.35
CA ARG A 428 -28.58 -23.99 10.66
C ARG A 428 -28.29 -22.50 10.88
N LYS A 429 -27.12 -22.16 11.42
CA LYS A 429 -26.75 -20.77 11.71
C LYS A 429 -26.51 -19.99 10.41
N PRO A 430 -26.72 -18.66 10.41
CA PRO A 430 -26.66 -17.85 9.18
C PRO A 430 -25.31 -17.89 8.48
N LEU A 431 -24.20 -17.96 9.23
CA LEU A 431 -22.84 -17.98 8.70
C LEU A 431 -22.18 -19.36 8.69
N SER A 432 -22.95 -20.45 8.87
CA SER A 432 -22.41 -21.81 8.75
C SER A 432 -21.81 -22.04 7.36
N GLY A 433 -20.55 -22.50 7.31
CA GLY A 433 -19.76 -22.68 6.08
C GLY A 433 -19.02 -21.43 5.60
N VAL A 434 -19.12 -20.33 6.33
CA VAL A 434 -18.36 -19.10 6.05
C VAL A 434 -17.13 -19.04 6.94
N LYS A 435 -15.96 -18.82 6.33
CA LYS A 435 -14.71 -18.50 7.04
C LYS A 435 -14.42 -17.01 6.90
N VAL A 436 -14.36 -16.28 8.00
CA VAL A 436 -14.02 -14.86 8.04
C VAL A 436 -12.63 -14.69 8.61
N LEU A 437 -11.77 -13.93 7.93
CA LEU A 437 -10.52 -13.48 8.52
C LEU A 437 -10.70 -12.05 9.02
N LEU A 438 -10.27 -11.80 10.26
CA LEU A 438 -10.16 -10.49 10.85
C LEU A 438 -8.69 -10.12 11.02
N ASP A 439 -8.34 -8.94 10.58
CA ASP A 439 -7.01 -8.38 10.71
C ASP A 439 -7.07 -7.12 11.59
N PRO A 440 -6.82 -7.23 12.91
CA PRO A 440 -6.68 -6.04 13.75
C PRO A 440 -5.45 -5.25 13.33
N GLY A 441 -5.65 -4.03 12.78
CA GLY A 441 -4.55 -3.19 12.28
C GLY A 441 -3.52 -2.86 13.35
N HIS A 442 -2.25 -2.65 12.93
CA HIS A 442 -1.12 -2.33 13.79
C HIS A 442 -0.80 -3.42 14.84
N GLY A 443 0.05 -3.12 15.83
CA GLY A 443 0.43 -4.05 16.91
C GLY A 443 1.91 -3.96 17.26
N GLY A 444 2.27 -4.35 18.49
CA GLY A 444 3.64 -4.27 18.98
C GLY A 444 4.17 -2.84 18.98
N ALA A 445 5.31 -2.61 18.32
CA ALA A 445 5.93 -1.28 18.18
C ALA A 445 5.14 -0.34 17.25
N GLU A 446 4.35 -0.87 16.33
CA GLU A 446 3.51 -0.08 15.42
C GLU A 446 2.19 0.29 16.10
N SER A 447 2.13 1.49 16.69
CA SER A 447 0.98 1.94 17.47
C SER A 447 -0.25 2.33 16.63
N GLY A 448 -0.07 2.69 15.34
CA GLY A 448 -1.08 3.40 14.56
C GLY A 448 -1.31 4.82 15.07
N ALA A 449 -2.48 5.36 14.80
CA ALA A 449 -2.92 6.68 15.25
C ALA A 449 -3.03 6.75 16.80
N SER A 450 -3.00 7.98 17.33
CA SER A 450 -3.17 8.24 18.75
C SER A 450 -4.34 9.19 19.00
N GLY A 451 -5.17 8.86 19.99
CA GLY A 451 -6.22 9.73 20.48
C GLY A 451 -5.68 10.78 21.48
N PRO A 452 -6.51 11.77 21.86
CA PRO A 452 -6.11 12.92 22.71
C PRO A 452 -5.55 12.53 24.09
N GLU A 453 -6.00 11.42 24.65
CA GLU A 453 -5.53 10.92 25.96
C GLU A 453 -4.32 10.00 25.84
N GLY A 454 -3.91 9.66 24.62
CA GLY A 454 -2.83 8.72 24.33
C GLY A 454 -3.31 7.29 24.09
N THR A 455 -4.61 7.08 23.91
CA THR A 455 -5.17 5.82 23.44
C THR A 455 -4.58 5.47 22.07
N LEU A 456 -4.11 4.25 21.90
CA LEU A 456 -3.46 3.80 20.66
C LEU A 456 -4.45 3.06 19.76
N GLU A 457 -4.34 3.28 18.47
CA GLU A 457 -5.19 2.63 17.46
C GLU A 457 -5.08 1.11 17.53
N LYS A 458 -3.86 0.57 17.70
CA LYS A 458 -3.64 -0.88 17.80
C LYS A 458 -4.48 -1.56 18.89
N ASP A 459 -4.72 -0.86 20.01
CA ASP A 459 -5.45 -1.41 21.15
C ASP A 459 -6.95 -1.44 20.88
N VAL A 460 -7.51 -0.35 20.38
CA VAL A 460 -8.94 -0.30 20.03
C VAL A 460 -9.27 -1.22 18.84
N ASN A 461 -8.37 -1.34 17.84
CA ASN A 461 -8.52 -2.30 16.74
C ASN A 461 -8.60 -3.74 17.25
N LEU A 462 -7.77 -4.12 18.24
CA LEU A 462 -7.78 -5.46 18.82
C LEU A 462 -9.06 -5.72 19.62
N VAL A 463 -9.50 -4.76 20.43
CA VAL A 463 -10.72 -4.88 21.23
C VAL A 463 -11.94 -5.09 20.34
N ILE A 464 -12.14 -4.24 19.34
CA ILE A 464 -13.31 -4.33 18.47
C ILE A 464 -13.27 -5.57 17.56
N SER A 465 -12.09 -5.98 17.10
CA SER A 465 -11.94 -7.20 16.33
C SER A 465 -12.30 -8.46 17.13
N ARG A 466 -11.97 -8.50 18.42
CA ARG A 466 -12.39 -9.58 19.32
C ARG A 466 -13.91 -9.61 19.50
N LEU A 467 -14.55 -8.45 19.65
CA LEU A 467 -16.01 -8.35 19.74
C LEU A 467 -16.68 -8.85 18.47
N ILE A 468 -16.16 -8.47 17.28
CA ILE A 468 -16.64 -8.96 15.98
C ILE A 468 -16.43 -10.47 15.86
N ARG A 469 -15.26 -11.00 16.22
CA ARG A 469 -14.95 -12.43 16.22
C ARG A 469 -15.98 -13.22 17.03
N ASP A 470 -16.20 -12.80 18.27
CA ASP A 470 -17.08 -13.53 19.19
C ASP A 470 -18.54 -13.56 18.70
N ASP A 471 -19.00 -12.47 18.07
CA ASP A 471 -20.35 -12.41 17.52
C ASP A 471 -20.47 -13.22 16.20
N LEU A 472 -19.44 -13.20 15.34
CA LEU A 472 -19.38 -14.07 14.14
C LEU A 472 -19.41 -15.55 14.49
N ILE A 473 -18.67 -15.99 15.52
CA ILE A 473 -18.66 -17.37 15.99
C ILE A 473 -20.05 -17.78 16.50
N LYS A 474 -20.73 -16.94 17.29
CA LYS A 474 -22.11 -17.18 17.73
C LYS A 474 -23.05 -17.42 16.55
N ARG A 475 -22.83 -16.73 15.41
CA ARG A 475 -23.61 -16.86 14.17
C ARG A 475 -23.17 -18.01 13.26
N GLY A 476 -22.15 -18.78 13.67
CA GLY A 476 -21.72 -20.01 13.00
C GLY A 476 -20.58 -19.87 12.02
N ALA A 477 -19.92 -18.72 11.95
CA ALA A 477 -18.71 -18.55 11.17
C ALA A 477 -17.49 -19.24 11.81
N THR A 478 -16.57 -19.70 10.97
CA THR A 478 -15.18 -19.98 11.40
C THR A 478 -14.40 -18.68 11.30
N VAL A 479 -13.74 -18.25 12.38
CA VAL A 479 -12.99 -17.01 12.38
C VAL A 479 -11.50 -17.27 12.54
N VAL A 480 -10.69 -16.62 11.70
CA VAL A 480 -9.23 -16.56 11.81
C VAL A 480 -8.86 -15.12 12.11
N MET A 481 -7.92 -14.89 13.02
CA MET A 481 -7.38 -13.56 13.28
C MET A 481 -5.91 -13.53 12.87
N THR A 482 -5.44 -12.41 12.30
CA THR A 482 -4.00 -12.23 12.01
C THR A 482 -3.20 -12.11 13.30
N ARG A 483 -3.75 -11.44 14.31
CA ARG A 483 -3.23 -11.39 15.69
C ARG A 483 -4.38 -11.40 16.70
N ASP A 484 -4.16 -12.01 17.83
CA ASP A 484 -5.09 -12.01 18.99
C ASP A 484 -4.41 -11.50 20.26
N SER A 485 -3.29 -10.82 20.11
CA SER A 485 -2.54 -10.14 21.18
C SER A 485 -1.82 -8.92 20.61
N ASP A 486 -1.16 -8.14 21.46
CA ASP A 486 -0.36 -6.99 21.05
C ASP A 486 1.01 -7.45 20.53
N VAL A 487 1.05 -7.97 19.32
CA VAL A 487 2.25 -8.41 18.61
C VAL A 487 2.40 -7.65 17.31
N GLU A 488 3.64 -7.39 16.91
CA GLU A 488 3.98 -6.81 15.61
C GLU A 488 3.88 -7.84 14.50
N LEU A 489 3.20 -7.49 13.42
CA LEU A 489 3.12 -8.26 12.19
C LEU A 489 3.36 -7.36 10.99
N SER A 490 4.30 -7.74 10.14
CA SER A 490 4.54 -7.01 8.89
C SER A 490 3.33 -7.11 7.95
N LEU A 491 3.14 -6.10 7.08
CA LEU A 491 2.08 -6.13 6.06
C LEU A 491 2.19 -7.37 5.15
N VAL A 492 3.41 -7.84 4.88
CA VAL A 492 3.64 -9.05 4.08
C VAL A 492 3.15 -10.30 4.81
N ASP A 493 3.40 -10.41 6.11
CA ASP A 493 2.95 -11.57 6.88
C ASP A 493 1.43 -11.60 7.04
N ARG A 494 0.79 -10.44 7.22
CA ARG A 494 -0.68 -10.33 7.21
C ARG A 494 -1.26 -10.82 5.88
N GLN A 495 -0.69 -10.40 4.74
CA GLN A 495 -1.12 -10.90 3.42
C GLN A 495 -0.93 -12.41 3.28
N LYS A 496 0.20 -12.96 3.73
CA LYS A 496 0.44 -14.41 3.74
C LYS A 496 -0.58 -15.18 4.58
N ILE A 497 -0.96 -14.64 5.75
CA ILE A 497 -1.99 -15.25 6.59
C ILE A 497 -3.34 -15.29 5.84
N ILE A 498 -3.72 -14.20 5.14
CA ILE A 498 -4.93 -14.16 4.32
C ILE A 498 -4.85 -15.22 3.21
N ASP A 499 -3.76 -15.23 2.44
CA ASP A 499 -3.60 -16.12 1.29
C ASP A 499 -3.55 -17.61 1.70
N ASN A 500 -2.94 -17.93 2.84
CA ASN A 500 -2.80 -19.30 3.34
C ASN A 500 -4.09 -19.81 4.02
N SER A 501 -4.79 -18.93 4.72
CA SER A 501 -6.04 -19.31 5.39
C SER A 501 -7.23 -19.45 4.43
N GLU A 502 -7.13 -18.88 3.23
CA GLU A 502 -8.18 -18.89 2.20
C GLU A 502 -9.57 -18.56 2.79
N PRO A 503 -9.77 -17.39 3.41
CA PRO A 503 -11.06 -17.06 4.01
C PRO A 503 -12.11 -16.82 2.93
N THR A 504 -13.39 -16.93 3.29
CA THR A 504 -14.49 -16.53 2.40
C THR A 504 -14.50 -15.02 2.17
N ILE A 505 -14.23 -14.24 3.23
CA ILE A 505 -13.98 -12.79 3.22
C ILE A 505 -12.89 -12.45 4.22
N ALA A 506 -12.15 -11.38 3.96
CA ALA A 506 -11.16 -10.80 4.87
C ALA A 506 -11.53 -9.35 5.20
N LEU A 507 -11.49 -8.99 6.47
CA LEU A 507 -11.76 -7.64 6.97
C LEU A 507 -10.58 -7.15 7.80
N SER A 508 -9.93 -6.06 7.37
CA SER A 508 -8.94 -5.35 8.15
C SER A 508 -9.63 -4.22 8.92
N ILE A 509 -9.37 -4.14 10.22
CA ILE A 509 -10.07 -3.24 11.15
C ILE A 509 -9.10 -2.16 11.60
N HIS A 510 -9.45 -0.92 11.30
CA HIS A 510 -8.67 0.28 11.55
C HIS A 510 -9.50 1.43 12.10
N HIS A 511 -8.81 2.45 12.62
CA HIS A 511 -9.35 3.75 12.95
C HIS A 511 -8.46 4.82 12.32
N ASN A 512 -9.05 5.66 11.51
CA ASN A 512 -8.36 6.59 10.63
C ASN A 512 -7.62 7.71 11.37
N SER A 513 -6.64 8.29 10.68
CA SER A 513 -6.00 9.54 11.04
C SER A 513 -5.78 10.40 9.79
N LEU A 514 -5.43 11.66 9.99
CA LEU A 514 -5.21 12.62 8.90
C LEU A 514 -3.71 12.93 8.75
N PRO A 515 -3.26 13.32 7.54
CA PRO A 515 -1.93 13.91 7.35
C PRO A 515 -1.88 15.28 8.01
N ASP A 516 -0.67 15.80 8.27
CA ASP A 516 -0.38 17.04 9.01
C ASP A 516 -1.31 18.22 8.66
N ASN A 517 -1.63 18.39 7.38
CA ASN A 517 -2.48 19.46 6.89
C ASN A 517 -3.98 19.15 6.92
N GLY A 518 -4.39 18.07 7.57
CA GLY A 518 -5.79 17.67 7.68
C GLY A 518 -6.63 18.61 8.55
N ASP A 519 -7.94 18.53 8.40
CA ASP A 519 -8.93 19.22 9.25
C ASP A 519 -9.51 18.20 10.25
N ALA A 520 -8.76 17.92 11.32
CA ALA A 520 -9.11 16.90 12.31
C ALA A 520 -10.34 17.27 13.15
N GLU A 521 -10.73 18.54 13.18
CA GLU A 521 -11.93 19.01 13.89
C GLU A 521 -13.23 18.63 13.13
N ASN A 522 -13.20 18.71 11.79
CA ASN A 522 -14.39 18.54 10.96
C ASN A 522 -14.45 17.19 10.23
N ILE A 523 -13.30 16.60 9.85
CA ILE A 523 -13.27 15.31 9.16
C ILE A 523 -13.56 14.18 10.15
N LYS A 524 -14.56 13.36 9.80
CA LYS A 524 -15.06 12.25 10.63
C LYS A 524 -15.86 11.27 9.77
N GLY A 525 -16.17 10.12 10.33
CA GLY A 525 -17.12 9.17 9.77
C GLY A 525 -16.53 7.79 9.46
N PHE A 526 -17.43 6.89 9.13
CA PHE A 526 -17.12 5.52 8.75
C PHE A 526 -16.68 5.43 7.30
N GLY A 527 -15.55 4.77 7.02
CA GLY A 527 -15.01 4.57 5.68
C GLY A 527 -14.75 3.11 5.36
N THR A 528 -14.82 2.74 4.08
CA THR A 528 -14.42 1.42 3.60
C THR A 528 -13.53 1.52 2.38
N PHE A 529 -12.54 0.62 2.30
CA PHE A 529 -11.55 0.57 1.23
C PHE A 529 -11.53 -0.82 0.58
N TRP A 530 -11.48 -0.85 -0.74
CA TRP A 530 -11.41 -2.05 -1.54
C TRP A 530 -10.43 -1.86 -2.72
N TYR A 531 -9.94 -2.94 -3.29
CA TYR A 531 -9.05 -2.89 -4.46
C TYR A 531 -9.50 -3.85 -5.58
N ASN A 532 -9.64 -5.15 -5.29
CA ASN A 532 -10.11 -6.12 -6.28
C ASN A 532 -11.63 -6.03 -6.44
N THR A 533 -12.13 -6.10 -7.68
CA THR A 533 -13.57 -5.97 -8.03
C THR A 533 -14.46 -6.88 -7.18
N GLN A 534 -14.00 -8.07 -6.85
CA GLN A 534 -14.72 -9.03 -6.00
C GLN A 534 -15.06 -8.50 -4.59
N ALA A 535 -14.36 -7.49 -4.10
CA ALA A 535 -14.57 -6.89 -2.78
C ALA A 535 -15.49 -5.65 -2.80
N HIS A 536 -15.78 -5.09 -3.99
CA HIS A 536 -16.52 -3.84 -4.12
C HIS A 536 -17.93 -3.89 -3.51
N ASP A 537 -18.73 -4.90 -3.87
CA ASP A 537 -20.11 -5.00 -3.35
C ASP A 537 -20.13 -5.19 -1.81
N LEU A 538 -19.20 -5.96 -1.25
CA LEU A 538 -19.06 -6.11 0.20
C LEU A 538 -18.69 -4.78 0.87
N ALA A 539 -17.72 -4.04 0.34
CA ALA A 539 -17.30 -2.74 0.88
C ALA A 539 -18.44 -1.72 0.86
N LEU A 540 -19.12 -1.59 -0.27
CA LEU A 540 -20.26 -0.68 -0.44
C LEU A 540 -21.43 -1.07 0.46
N PHE A 541 -21.73 -2.36 0.55
CA PHE A 541 -22.83 -2.85 1.38
C PHE A 541 -22.59 -2.58 2.87
N LEU A 542 -21.40 -2.95 3.38
CA LEU A 542 -21.06 -2.75 4.80
C LEU A 542 -21.02 -1.26 5.14
N HIS A 543 -20.46 -0.42 4.26
CA HIS A 543 -20.45 1.03 4.45
C HIS A 543 -21.87 1.57 4.65
N ASN A 544 -22.74 1.31 3.68
CA ASN A 544 -24.12 1.83 3.70
C ASN A 544 -24.93 1.28 4.90
N TYR A 545 -24.70 0.01 5.25
CA TYR A 545 -25.35 -0.64 6.37
C TYR A 545 -24.96 -0.01 7.70
N VAL A 546 -23.67 0.16 7.97
CA VAL A 546 -23.16 0.75 9.22
C VAL A 546 -23.55 2.21 9.36
N VAL A 547 -23.34 3.03 8.31
CA VAL A 547 -23.72 4.45 8.28
C VAL A 547 -25.21 4.63 8.62
N LYS A 548 -26.06 3.83 7.97
CA LYS A 548 -27.53 3.92 8.18
C LYS A 548 -27.93 3.43 9.57
N LYS A 549 -27.40 2.28 10.02
CA LYS A 549 -27.84 1.65 11.29
C LYS A 549 -27.39 2.38 12.53
N LEU A 550 -26.20 2.97 12.50
CA LEU A 550 -25.62 3.70 13.61
C LEU A 550 -25.81 5.22 13.50
N ASN A 551 -26.45 5.69 12.42
CA ASN A 551 -26.56 7.13 12.11
C ASN A 551 -25.19 7.85 12.21
N ARG A 552 -24.11 7.16 11.70
CA ARG A 552 -22.77 7.72 11.68
C ARG A 552 -22.53 8.52 10.40
N PRO A 553 -21.73 9.59 10.43
CA PRO A 553 -21.28 10.24 9.20
C PRO A 553 -20.61 9.23 8.26
N SER A 554 -20.83 9.43 6.96
CA SER A 554 -20.08 8.70 5.93
C SER A 554 -18.78 9.45 5.65
N TYR A 555 -17.63 8.74 5.77
CA TYR A 555 -16.37 9.22 5.19
C TYR A 555 -16.27 8.86 3.72
N GLY A 556 -16.73 7.68 3.32
CA GLY A 556 -16.81 7.26 1.93
C GLY A 556 -16.45 5.79 1.68
N VAL A 557 -16.63 5.38 0.42
CA VAL A 557 -16.19 4.09 -0.11
C VAL A 557 -15.12 4.36 -1.14
N PHE A 558 -13.90 3.84 -0.92
CA PHE A 558 -12.72 4.17 -1.71
C PHE A 558 -12.15 2.95 -2.42
N TRP A 559 -11.89 3.07 -3.71
CA TRP A 559 -10.95 2.18 -4.38
C TRP A 559 -9.53 2.59 -4.01
N ASN A 560 -8.78 1.71 -3.33
CA ASN A 560 -7.42 2.03 -2.91
C ASN A 560 -6.57 0.76 -2.79
N ASN A 561 -5.37 0.82 -3.36
CA ASN A 561 -4.39 -0.26 -3.38
C ASN A 561 -3.61 -0.36 -2.06
N LEU A 562 -4.32 -0.58 -0.95
CA LEU A 562 -3.70 -0.81 0.35
C LEU A 562 -3.22 -2.26 0.47
N ALA A 563 -2.28 -2.52 1.39
CA ALA A 563 -1.72 -3.86 1.58
C ALA A 563 -2.80 -4.91 1.84
N LEU A 564 -3.78 -4.58 2.68
CA LEU A 564 -4.83 -5.50 3.13
C LEU A 564 -6.07 -5.55 2.22
N THR A 565 -6.16 -4.68 1.20
CA THR A 565 -7.19 -4.76 0.16
C THR A 565 -6.73 -5.52 -1.09
N ARG A 566 -5.41 -5.77 -1.22
CA ARG A 566 -4.79 -6.43 -2.39
C ARG A 566 -5.01 -7.93 -2.52
N PRO A 567 -5.13 -8.74 -1.45
CA PRO A 567 -5.23 -10.18 -1.63
C PRO A 567 -6.33 -10.55 -2.62
N ALA A 568 -5.93 -11.23 -3.70
CA ALA A 568 -6.86 -11.68 -4.74
C ALA A 568 -7.53 -13.02 -4.38
N SER A 569 -7.01 -13.71 -3.35
CA SER A 569 -7.48 -15.02 -2.89
C SER A 569 -8.86 -14.99 -2.23
N SER A 570 -9.35 -13.80 -1.83
CA SER A 570 -10.69 -13.59 -1.25
C SER A 570 -11.12 -12.13 -1.38
N PRO A 571 -12.44 -11.82 -1.33
CA PRO A 571 -12.91 -10.45 -1.11
C PRO A 571 -12.31 -9.87 0.17
N SER A 572 -11.45 -8.84 0.01
CA SER A 572 -10.69 -8.23 1.12
C SER A 572 -11.03 -6.75 1.22
N VAL A 573 -11.55 -6.33 2.37
CA VAL A 573 -12.02 -4.95 2.65
C VAL A 573 -11.32 -4.44 3.89
N LEU A 574 -10.88 -3.16 3.86
CA LEU A 574 -10.42 -2.46 5.05
C LEU A 574 -11.53 -1.51 5.52
N LEU A 575 -11.82 -1.56 6.81
CA LEU A 575 -12.81 -0.74 7.48
C LEU A 575 -12.11 0.30 8.37
N GLU A 576 -12.43 1.58 8.15
CA GLU A 576 -12.06 2.69 9.02
C GLU A 576 -13.28 3.07 9.86
N LEU A 577 -13.25 2.72 11.14
CA LEU A 577 -14.40 2.79 12.01
C LEU A 577 -14.72 4.20 12.55
N GLY A 578 -13.85 5.15 12.28
CA GLY A 578 -13.88 6.56 12.70
C GLY A 578 -12.48 7.12 12.83
N PHE A 579 -12.36 8.38 13.19
CA PHE A 579 -11.08 9.09 13.26
C PHE A 579 -10.60 9.25 14.71
N MET A 580 -9.43 8.67 15.02
CA MET A 580 -8.75 8.84 16.31
C MET A 580 -8.42 10.31 16.61
N SER A 581 -8.19 11.10 15.57
CA SER A 581 -7.86 12.53 15.63
C SER A 581 -9.07 13.43 15.91
N ASN A 582 -10.31 12.96 15.66
CA ASN A 582 -11.50 13.79 15.81
C ASN A 582 -11.97 13.84 17.29
N PRO A 583 -12.11 15.04 17.89
CA PRO A 583 -12.46 15.21 19.31
C PRO A 583 -13.78 14.58 19.76
N ASN A 584 -14.73 14.41 18.84
CA ASN A 584 -16.03 13.83 19.15
C ASN A 584 -16.07 12.32 18.87
N GLU A 585 -15.41 11.85 17.77
CA GLU A 585 -15.42 10.43 17.43
C GLU A 585 -14.62 9.59 18.42
N ILE A 586 -13.50 10.11 18.94
CA ILE A 586 -12.69 9.38 19.90
C ILE A 586 -13.52 8.94 21.13
N GLN A 587 -14.49 9.73 21.57
CA GLN A 587 -15.37 9.37 22.69
C GLN A 587 -16.19 8.11 22.38
N LEU A 588 -16.68 7.96 21.15
CA LEU A 588 -17.41 6.77 20.68
C LEU A 588 -16.47 5.57 20.47
N ILE A 589 -15.24 5.83 20.01
CA ILE A 589 -14.24 4.81 19.74
C ILE A 589 -13.80 4.10 21.02
N VAL A 590 -13.68 4.83 22.13
CA VAL A 590 -13.23 4.27 23.42
C VAL A 590 -14.36 3.78 24.31
N ASP A 591 -15.62 4.15 24.03
CA ASP A 591 -16.77 3.72 24.83
C ASP A 591 -17.12 2.24 24.60
N PRO A 592 -17.13 1.38 25.65
CA PRO A 592 -17.38 -0.05 25.49
C PRO A 592 -18.76 -0.39 24.91
N SER A 593 -19.80 0.43 25.17
CA SER A 593 -21.16 0.24 24.65
C SER A 593 -21.19 0.53 23.13
N ASP A 594 -20.53 1.60 22.70
CA ASP A 594 -20.46 1.96 21.28
C ASP A 594 -19.55 1.00 20.49
N GLN A 595 -18.45 0.52 21.07
CA GLN A 595 -17.64 -0.57 20.50
C GLN A 595 -18.48 -1.83 20.26
N LYS A 596 -19.28 -2.23 21.25
CA LYS A 596 -20.18 -3.40 21.14
C LYS A 596 -21.26 -3.19 20.07
N LYS A 597 -21.88 -2.02 20.00
CA LYS A 597 -22.87 -1.66 18.96
C LYS A 597 -22.24 -1.69 17.57
N MET A 598 -21.04 -1.15 17.41
CA MET A 598 -20.30 -1.15 16.14
C MET A 598 -20.00 -2.61 15.70
N ALA A 599 -19.46 -3.43 16.60
CA ALA A 599 -19.15 -4.83 16.31
C ALA A 599 -20.39 -5.63 15.91
N GLN A 600 -21.50 -5.49 16.64
CA GLN A 600 -22.77 -6.13 16.31
C GLN A 600 -23.31 -5.66 14.96
N THR A 601 -23.25 -4.35 14.68
CA THR A 601 -23.75 -3.80 13.41
C THR A 601 -22.93 -4.30 12.21
N ILE A 602 -21.61 -4.38 12.33
CA ILE A 602 -20.75 -4.96 11.28
C ILE A 602 -21.12 -6.44 11.06
N THR A 603 -21.31 -7.20 12.12
CA THR A 603 -21.65 -8.63 12.02
C THR A 603 -23.06 -8.85 11.43
N ASP A 604 -24.04 -8.01 11.80
CA ASP A 604 -25.37 -8.01 11.19
C ASP A 604 -25.29 -7.70 9.69
N GLY A 605 -24.49 -6.70 9.33
CA GLY A 605 -24.24 -6.36 7.92
C GLY A 605 -23.64 -7.51 7.14
N ILE A 606 -22.68 -8.23 7.70
CA ILE A 606 -22.09 -9.43 7.07
C ILE A 606 -23.16 -10.50 6.84
N VAL A 607 -24.02 -10.78 7.83
CA VAL A 607 -25.13 -11.76 7.69
C VAL A 607 -26.08 -11.34 6.57
N GLU A 608 -26.50 -10.07 6.56
CA GLU A 608 -27.43 -9.55 5.54
C GLU A 608 -26.79 -9.58 4.14
N TRP A 609 -25.51 -9.25 4.02
CA TRP A 609 -24.80 -9.34 2.74
C TRP A 609 -24.75 -10.76 2.22
N PHE A 610 -24.44 -11.77 3.06
CA PHE A 610 -24.46 -13.17 2.65
C PHE A 610 -25.87 -13.67 2.29
N ASN A 611 -26.90 -13.21 3.00
CA ASN A 611 -28.30 -13.54 2.66
C ASN A 611 -28.67 -12.99 1.28
N LYS A 612 -28.25 -11.76 0.96
CA LYS A 612 -28.46 -11.12 -0.35
C LYS A 612 -27.69 -11.86 -1.44
N THR A 613 -26.40 -12.08 -1.25
CA THR A 613 -25.49 -12.68 -2.26
C THR A 613 -25.87 -14.12 -2.60
N ARG A 614 -26.43 -14.88 -1.66
CA ARG A 614 -26.89 -16.26 -1.90
C ARG A 614 -28.19 -16.34 -2.72
N LYS A 615 -28.98 -15.27 -2.74
CA LYS A 615 -30.24 -15.23 -3.52
C LYS A 615 -29.98 -14.96 -5.01
N TYR A 616 -28.88 -14.35 -5.36
CA TYR A 616 -28.46 -14.00 -6.73
C TYR A 616 -27.29 -14.90 -7.16
#